data_eee9b09be31382f69a294fa69ec2ecaf
#
_entry.id   eee9b09be31382f69a294fa69ec2ecaf
#
_cell.length_a   1.000
_cell.length_b   1.000
_cell.length_c   1.000
_cell.angle_alpha   90.00
_cell.angle_beta   90.00
_cell.angle_gamma   90.00
#
_symmetry.space_group_name_H-M   'P 1'
#
loop_
_entity.id
_entity.type
_entity.pdbx_description
1 polymer ?
#
loop_
_entity_poly.entity_id
_entity_poly.type
_entity_poly.pdbx_seq_one_letter_code
_entity_poly.pdbx_strand_id
1 'polypeptide(L)'
;MAGINSIIEFCEAPMYWHIMYDKYRDVYYRFAEMPYKLAPNESPYDEPKGKEFSVIVLNADFEIIGETKFPGKKYFYKMSFVGKEGLYISENNLANPQFDENKLVFTCFKIKKAP
;
A
#
# COMPACT_ATOMS: atom_id res chain seq x y z
N MET A 1 -4.54 -7.06 28.06
CA MET A 1 -5.53 -6.69 27.04
C MET A 1 -5.19 -5.34 26.44
N ALA A 2 -5.17 -5.24 25.13
CA ALA A 2 -4.89 -3.97 24.47
C ALA A 2 -6.03 -2.99 24.67
N GLY A 3 -5.76 -1.81 25.24
CA GLY A 3 -6.73 -0.74 25.36
C GLY A 3 -6.82 0.08 24.08
N ILE A 4 -7.78 1.04 24.06
CA ILE A 4 -7.98 1.89 22.90
C ILE A 4 -6.71 2.68 22.54
N ASN A 5 -5.90 3.08 23.52
CA ASN A 5 -4.64 3.81 23.26
C ASN A 5 -3.65 2.97 22.45
N SER A 6 -3.57 1.65 22.74
CA SER A 6 -2.70 0.75 21.97
C SER A 6 -3.18 0.60 20.53
N ILE A 7 -4.48 0.62 20.30
CA ILE A 7 -5.07 0.55 18.97
C ILE A 7 -4.78 1.84 18.19
N ILE A 8 -4.87 3.00 18.86
CA ILE A 8 -4.53 4.29 18.26
C ILE A 8 -3.04 4.32 17.86
N GLU A 9 -2.16 3.87 18.73
CA GLU A 9 -0.73 3.78 18.44
C GLU A 9 -0.47 2.90 17.21
N PHE A 10 -1.16 1.77 17.10
CA PHE A 10 -1.05 0.90 15.94
C PHE A 10 -1.45 1.62 14.65
N CYS A 11 -2.56 2.37 14.68
CA CYS A 11 -3.03 3.12 13.52
C CYS A 11 -2.08 4.25 13.12
N GLU A 12 -1.42 4.88 14.10
CA GLU A 12 -0.56 6.04 13.87
C GLU A 12 0.91 5.68 13.67
N ALA A 13 1.26 4.40 13.74
CA ALA A 13 2.63 3.93 13.54
C ALA A 13 2.87 3.56 12.07
N PRO A 14 4.09 3.73 11.55
CA PRO A 14 4.43 3.17 10.26
C PRO A 14 4.42 1.64 10.33
N MET A 15 4.00 1.00 9.25
CA MET A 15 3.92 -0.46 9.21
C MET A 15 4.42 -0.98 7.87
N TYR A 16 5.28 -2.02 7.95
CA TYR A 16 5.75 -2.71 6.76
C TYR A 16 4.95 -3.97 6.55
N TRP A 17 4.51 -4.16 5.30
CA TRP A 17 3.78 -5.34 4.89
C TRP A 17 4.69 -6.28 4.11
N HIS A 18 4.12 -7.33 3.55
CA HIS A 18 4.86 -8.36 2.86
C HIS A 18 5.74 -7.84 1.72
N ILE A 19 6.71 -8.66 1.34
CA ILE A 19 7.56 -8.44 0.17
C ILE A 19 7.03 -9.31 -0.97
N MET A 20 6.99 -8.74 -2.16
CA MET A 20 6.50 -9.40 -3.36
C MET A 20 7.63 -9.45 -4.39
N TYR A 21 7.95 -10.64 -4.91
CA TYR A 21 8.99 -10.80 -5.92
C TYR A 21 8.43 -10.65 -7.33
N ASP A 22 9.10 -9.82 -8.13
CA ASP A 22 8.79 -9.64 -9.55
C ASP A 22 9.81 -10.43 -10.38
N LYS A 23 9.38 -11.60 -10.84
CA LYS A 23 10.25 -12.50 -11.62
C LYS A 23 10.57 -11.97 -13.02
N TYR A 24 9.79 -11.03 -13.52
CA TYR A 24 10.00 -10.46 -14.86
C TYR A 24 11.09 -9.39 -14.88
N ARG A 25 11.28 -8.71 -13.74
CA ARG A 25 12.23 -7.60 -13.59
C ARG A 25 13.34 -7.89 -12.59
N ASP A 26 13.24 -9.02 -11.90
CA ASP A 26 14.17 -9.43 -10.85
C ASP A 26 14.33 -8.36 -9.77
N VAL A 27 13.21 -7.89 -9.25
CA VAL A 27 13.14 -6.93 -8.17
C VAL A 27 12.12 -7.38 -7.13
N TYR A 28 12.18 -6.75 -5.95
CA TYR A 28 11.23 -6.97 -4.89
C TYR A 28 10.46 -5.68 -4.61
N TYR A 29 9.17 -5.80 -4.29
CA TYR A 29 8.34 -4.70 -3.87
C TYR A 29 8.01 -4.88 -2.40
N ARG A 30 8.30 -3.86 -1.59
CA ARG A 30 7.94 -3.82 -0.19
C ARG A 30 6.95 -2.70 0.03
N PHE A 31 5.81 -3.03 0.64
CA PHE A 31 4.78 -2.05 0.94
C PHE A 31 4.97 -1.52 2.36
N ALA A 32 4.96 -0.20 2.51
CA ALA A 32 5.10 0.46 3.80
C ALA A 32 3.94 1.42 4.00
N GLU A 33 3.13 1.20 5.02
CA GLU A 33 2.08 2.15 5.39
C GLU A 33 2.69 3.32 6.16
N MET A 34 2.26 4.53 5.77
CA MET A 34 2.68 5.73 6.47
C MET A 34 1.83 5.92 7.73
N PRO A 35 2.33 6.63 8.76
CA PRO A 35 1.53 6.95 9.93
C PRO A 35 0.26 7.69 9.54
N TYR A 36 -0.85 7.32 10.16
CA TYR A 36 -2.14 7.97 9.94
C TYR A 36 -2.68 8.49 11.27
N LYS A 37 -2.83 9.81 11.38
CA LYS A 37 -3.39 10.43 12.56
C LYS A 37 -4.91 10.43 12.48
N LEU A 38 -5.55 9.78 13.44
CA LEU A 38 -7.00 9.71 13.49
C LEU A 38 -7.62 11.08 13.74
N ALA A 39 -8.65 11.41 12.94
CA ALA A 39 -9.47 12.58 13.20
C ALA A 39 -10.35 12.34 14.45
N PRO A 40 -10.82 13.39 15.13
CA PRO A 40 -11.61 13.23 16.36
C PRO A 40 -12.88 12.38 16.21
N ASN A 41 -13.43 12.30 15.00
CA ASN A 41 -14.65 11.54 14.71
C ASN A 41 -14.36 10.15 14.11
N GLU A 42 -13.10 9.77 13.98
CA GLU A 42 -12.74 8.45 13.43
C GLU A 42 -12.55 7.43 14.56
N SER A 43 -13.03 6.22 14.32
CA SER A 43 -12.86 5.13 15.26
C SER A 43 -11.53 4.42 15.03
N PRO A 44 -10.73 4.15 16.08
CA PRO A 44 -9.50 3.36 15.94
C PRO A 44 -9.77 1.88 15.69
N TYR A 45 -11.02 1.43 15.83
CA TYR A 45 -11.39 0.04 15.55
C TYR A 45 -11.68 -0.21 14.07
N ASP A 46 -11.95 0.84 13.31
CA ASP A 46 -12.07 0.73 11.86
C ASP A 46 -10.68 0.66 11.23
N GLU A 47 -10.51 -0.20 10.23
CA GLU A 47 -9.25 -0.25 9.52
C GLU A 47 -8.99 1.10 8.85
N PRO A 48 -7.79 1.72 9.05
CA PRO A 48 -7.51 3.05 8.50
C PRO A 48 -7.40 3.01 6.96
N LYS A 49 -8.52 3.22 6.30
CA LYS A 49 -8.61 3.19 4.82
C LYS A 49 -7.97 4.41 4.18
N GLY A 50 -7.71 5.44 5.00
CA GLY A 50 -7.09 6.67 4.53
C GLY A 50 -5.57 6.71 4.56
N LYS A 51 -4.91 5.63 5.00
CA LYS A 51 -3.44 5.61 5.11
C LYS A 51 -2.77 5.74 3.75
N GLU A 52 -1.81 6.66 3.68
CA GLU A 52 -0.87 6.68 2.58
C GLU A 52 0.08 5.49 2.70
N PHE A 53 0.60 5.03 1.58
CA PHE A 53 1.60 3.98 1.59
C PHE A 53 2.67 4.24 0.54
N SER A 54 3.81 3.60 0.72
CA SER A 54 4.89 3.61 -0.25
C SER A 54 5.12 2.21 -0.79
N VAL A 55 5.57 2.14 -2.03
CA VAL A 55 6.13 0.92 -2.59
C VAL A 55 7.62 1.14 -2.72
N ILE A 56 8.38 0.38 -1.95
CA ILE A 56 9.85 0.41 -1.97
C ILE A 56 10.32 -0.68 -2.91
N VAL A 57 11.11 -0.32 -3.91
CA VAL A 57 11.64 -1.26 -4.88
C VAL A 57 13.06 -1.64 -4.48
N LEU A 58 13.31 -2.94 -4.35
CA LEU A 58 14.60 -3.49 -4.00
C LEU A 58 15.15 -4.32 -5.16
N ASN A 59 16.45 -4.24 -5.40
CA ASN A 59 17.09 -5.09 -6.39
C ASN A 59 17.33 -6.51 -5.83
N ALA A 60 17.96 -7.39 -6.60
CA ALA A 60 18.23 -8.76 -6.19
C ALA A 60 19.13 -8.87 -4.95
N ASP A 61 19.93 -7.85 -4.66
CA ASP A 61 20.78 -7.77 -3.47
C ASP A 61 20.09 -7.05 -2.29
N PHE A 62 18.78 -6.81 -2.42
CA PHE A 62 17.95 -6.11 -1.43
C PHE A 62 18.39 -4.66 -1.17
N GLU A 63 19.01 -4.04 -2.13
CA GLU A 63 19.31 -2.61 -2.08
C GLU A 63 18.11 -1.82 -2.60
N ILE A 64 17.80 -0.70 -1.93
CA ILE A 64 16.70 0.16 -2.35
C ILE A 64 17.09 0.88 -3.63
N ILE A 65 16.33 0.66 -4.71
CA ILE A 65 16.55 1.30 -6.00
C ILE A 65 15.46 2.29 -6.36
N GLY A 66 14.40 2.36 -5.59
CA GLY A 66 13.34 3.34 -5.80
C GLY A 66 12.29 3.26 -4.70
N GLU A 67 11.51 4.33 -4.60
CA GLU A 67 10.36 4.39 -3.71
C GLU A 67 9.33 5.33 -4.32
N THR A 68 8.06 4.93 -4.29
CA THR A 68 6.95 5.73 -4.75
C THR A 68 5.89 5.79 -3.69
N LYS A 69 5.44 7.00 -3.36
CA LYS A 69 4.32 7.22 -2.44
C LYS A 69 3.00 7.21 -3.19
N PHE A 70 2.01 6.61 -2.58
CA PHE A 70 0.65 6.56 -3.09
C PHE A 70 -0.30 7.25 -2.12
N PRO A 71 -1.30 7.99 -2.62
CA PRO A 71 -2.26 8.67 -1.76
C PRO A 71 -3.14 7.67 -1.00
N GLY A 72 -3.63 8.10 0.15
CA GLY A 72 -4.63 7.35 0.88
C GLY A 72 -5.99 7.39 0.22
N LYS A 73 -6.89 6.52 0.65
CA LYS A 73 -8.30 6.47 0.24
C LYS A 73 -8.57 6.08 -1.21
N LYS A 74 -7.55 5.78 -1.99
CA LYS A 74 -7.71 5.40 -3.39
C LYS A 74 -7.42 3.94 -3.64
N TYR A 75 -6.28 3.46 -3.14
CA TYR A 75 -5.78 2.12 -3.44
C TYR A 75 -5.98 1.17 -2.28
N PHE A 76 -6.24 -0.08 -2.60
CA PHE A 76 -6.23 -1.17 -1.64
C PHE A 76 -5.04 -2.08 -1.98
N TYR A 77 -3.85 -1.74 -1.47
CA TYR A 77 -2.61 -2.40 -1.87
C TYR A 77 -2.51 -3.85 -1.41
N LYS A 78 -3.32 -4.26 -0.43
CA LYS A 78 -3.36 -5.66 0.02
C LYS A 78 -3.87 -6.59 -1.07
N MET A 79 -4.59 -6.06 -2.07
CA MET A 79 -4.95 -6.76 -3.29
C MET A 79 -4.03 -6.29 -4.42
N SER A 80 -2.81 -6.80 -4.40
CA SER A 80 -1.81 -6.47 -5.41
C SER A 80 -1.22 -7.75 -5.97
N PHE A 81 -0.77 -7.71 -7.21
CA PHE A 81 -0.08 -8.83 -7.81
C PHE A 81 0.91 -8.36 -8.87
N VAL A 82 1.89 -9.21 -9.15
CA VAL A 82 2.87 -8.95 -10.20
C VAL A 82 2.41 -9.64 -11.47
N GLY A 83 2.35 -8.86 -12.55
CA GLY A 83 2.09 -9.38 -13.88
C GLY A 83 3.23 -9.08 -14.83
N LYS A 84 3.12 -9.59 -16.04
CA LYS A 84 4.14 -9.42 -17.07
C LYS A 84 4.41 -7.95 -17.38
N GLU A 85 3.37 -7.10 -17.34
CA GLU A 85 3.45 -5.69 -17.68
C GLU A 85 3.88 -4.79 -16.52
N GLY A 86 3.74 -5.25 -15.29
CA GLY A 86 4.10 -4.43 -14.13
C GLY A 86 3.49 -4.93 -12.83
N LEU A 87 3.49 -4.05 -11.85
CA LEU A 87 2.84 -4.25 -10.56
C LEU A 87 1.42 -3.72 -10.63
N TYR A 88 0.45 -4.58 -10.34
CA TYR A 88 -0.97 -4.21 -10.33
C TYR A 88 -1.42 -3.98 -8.91
N ILE A 89 -1.97 -2.80 -8.64
CA ILE A 89 -2.50 -2.43 -7.33
C ILE A 89 -3.99 -2.12 -7.48
N SER A 90 -4.80 -2.73 -6.63
CA SER A 90 -6.24 -2.55 -6.64
C SER A 90 -6.63 -1.12 -6.27
N GLU A 91 -7.63 -0.56 -6.94
CA GLU A 91 -8.28 0.69 -6.57
C GLU A 91 -9.56 0.46 -5.76
N ASN A 92 -9.78 -0.75 -5.28
CA ASN A 92 -10.99 -1.11 -4.54
C ASN A 92 -10.88 -0.77 -3.03
N ASN A 93 -10.52 0.49 -2.74
CA ASN A 93 -10.54 1.00 -1.37
C ASN A 93 -11.94 1.52 -1.06
N LEU A 94 -12.53 1.06 0.05
CA LEU A 94 -13.88 1.46 0.45
C LEU A 94 -14.02 2.97 0.68
N ALA A 95 -12.92 3.66 0.96
CA ALA A 95 -12.91 5.12 1.12
C ALA A 95 -12.80 5.87 -0.22
N ASN A 96 -12.59 5.17 -1.33
CA ASN A 96 -12.52 5.78 -2.65
C ASN A 96 -13.92 6.19 -3.09
N PRO A 97 -14.16 7.49 -3.42
CA PRO A 97 -15.48 7.93 -3.87
C PRO A 97 -16.00 7.23 -5.12
N GLN A 98 -15.09 6.63 -5.91
CA GLN A 98 -15.45 5.91 -7.14
C GLN A 98 -15.55 4.39 -6.92
N PHE A 99 -15.51 3.96 -5.66
CA PHE A 99 -15.62 2.53 -5.36
C PHE A 99 -16.95 1.97 -5.84
N ASP A 100 -16.87 0.85 -6.57
CA ASP A 100 -18.03 0.10 -7.04
C ASP A 100 -17.79 -1.37 -6.67
N GLU A 101 -18.64 -1.91 -5.80
CA GLU A 101 -18.52 -3.29 -5.32
C GLU A 101 -18.68 -4.33 -6.45
N ASN A 102 -19.24 -3.93 -7.58
CA ASN A 102 -19.43 -4.82 -8.73
C ASN A 102 -18.27 -4.81 -9.71
N LYS A 103 -17.20 -4.05 -9.41
CA LYS A 103 -16.03 -3.93 -10.28
C LYS A 103 -14.76 -4.15 -9.53
N LEU A 104 -13.83 -4.92 -10.11
CA LEU A 104 -12.46 -5.01 -9.67
C LEU A 104 -11.62 -4.11 -10.59
N VAL A 105 -11.03 -3.07 -10.02
CA VAL A 105 -10.22 -2.11 -10.76
C VAL A 105 -8.78 -2.18 -10.27
N PHE A 106 -7.85 -2.36 -11.20
CA PHE A 106 -6.42 -2.38 -10.92
C PHE A 106 -5.71 -1.37 -11.78
N THR A 107 -4.72 -0.69 -11.21
CA THR A 107 -3.80 0.14 -11.97
C THR A 107 -2.47 -0.59 -12.08
N CYS A 108 -1.91 -0.61 -13.29
CA CYS A 108 -0.63 -1.20 -13.55
C CYS A 108 0.46 -0.15 -13.45
N PHE A 109 1.43 -0.39 -12.57
CA PHE A 109 2.58 0.49 -12.39
C PHE A 109 3.82 -0.17 -12.95
N LYS A 110 4.55 0.57 -13.77
CA LYS A 110 5.78 0.08 -14.41
C LYS A 110 6.98 0.79 -13.81
N ILE A 111 8.05 0.03 -13.60
CA ILE A 111 9.31 0.62 -13.17
C ILE A 111 9.92 1.37 -14.34
N LYS A 112 10.25 2.65 -14.11
CA LYS A 112 11.03 3.40 -15.08
C LYS A 112 12.49 3.03 -14.91
N LYS A 113 13.10 2.54 -15.99
CA LYS A 113 14.54 2.35 -16.00
C LYS A 113 15.22 3.70 -16.10
N ALA A 114 16.31 3.88 -15.35
CA ALA A 114 17.13 5.08 -15.50
C ALA A 114 17.64 5.19 -16.95
N PRO A 115 17.68 6.39 -17.51
CA PRO A 115 18.19 6.58 -18.88
C PRO A 115 19.66 6.21 -19.01
#